data_ee1c67156e20565635a9220577c9aed0
#
_entry.id   ee1c67156e20565635a9220577c9aed0
#
_cell.length_a   1.000
_cell.length_b   1.000
_cell.length_c   1.000
_cell.angle_alpha   90.00
_cell.angle_beta   90.00
_cell.angle_gamma   90.00
#
_symmetry.space_group_name_H-M   'P 1'
#
loop_
_entity.id
_entity.type
_entity.pdbx_description
1 polymer ?
#
loop_
_entity_poly.entity_id
_entity_poly.type
_entity_poly.pdbx_seq_one_letter_code
_entity_poly.pdbx_strand_id
1 'polypeptide(L)'
;MSCAAWCVGCARCAIGEHRAGAVTLRPAYRSSGAPGCLHTSPWDAAGSRPRVDLAALAFLFTGPGLQGEFSVAPWHGVETVWPAPAPVHRPRPLREVFGEVVAELCEGVDTVAVTVSGGLDSLAVLLQVAALRPRRRVLAYCTDLVDDHGLAAADVVARLIRDLALGVELVVLDPTDCGAEPAWSPHGPRLDALPGANATIAHLAAERGAGVVLSGNGADELLAVPRYLTPLLLRSGRLLAACRYLGDSRRSGPGWTGELLATAAGLLPAERRARWYWAANWPEWCQPAISPVVAELWRAPALTRAQEWITGTLAEHARTRRSWAAADAHDAFWPRSYLPPNGSVPEASPFLHPALVAAALATPLTDRYDPRLPTAYQRCKAAVVGLLPPAARAVLPPRKQYYRHALTAAVSGPVQAPFAVAAGLLDPAALAGELDTAVRMNVLAVESWLAGALQAGAEIPGTEAQRSSR
;
A
#
# COMPACT_ATOMS: atom_id res chain seq x y z
N MET A 1 -11.29 8.48 -27.53
CA MET A 1 -10.95 9.81 -28.09
C MET A 1 -9.63 10.21 -27.45
N SER A 2 -8.59 10.36 -28.26
CA SER A 2 -7.21 10.60 -27.82
C SER A 2 -7.08 12.00 -27.22
N CYS A 3 -6.40 12.15 -26.09
CA CYS A 3 -6.11 13.41 -25.40
C CYS A 3 -5.38 14.45 -26.28
N ALA A 4 -4.81 14.05 -27.39
CA ALA A 4 -4.08 14.90 -28.34
C ALA A 4 -4.94 15.95 -29.03
N ALA A 5 -6.26 15.89 -28.95
CA ALA A 5 -7.16 16.81 -29.68
C ALA A 5 -7.48 18.13 -28.92
N TRP A 6 -7.08 18.29 -27.64
CA TRP A 6 -7.49 19.44 -26.82
C TRP A 6 -6.38 20.32 -26.27
N CYS A 7 -5.12 19.96 -26.46
CA CYS A 7 -3.98 20.78 -26.03
C CYS A 7 -3.20 21.36 -27.22
N VAL A 8 -3.76 22.34 -27.90
CA VAL A 8 -3.01 23.14 -28.87
C VAL A 8 -2.13 24.12 -28.08
N GLY A 9 -0.84 23.79 -27.93
CA GLY A 9 0.17 24.72 -27.40
C GLY A 9 0.90 24.32 -26.11
N CYS A 10 0.60 23.20 -25.48
CA CYS A 10 1.35 22.71 -24.32
C CYS A 10 2.47 21.76 -24.76
N ALA A 11 3.70 22.27 -24.94
CA ALA A 11 4.88 21.44 -25.25
C ALA A 11 5.21 20.41 -24.13
N ARG A 12 4.49 20.43 -22.98
CA ARG A 12 4.61 19.51 -21.85
C ARG A 12 3.49 18.45 -21.79
N CYS A 13 2.41 18.63 -22.54
CA CYS A 13 1.37 17.61 -22.72
C CYS A 13 1.80 16.48 -23.68
N ALA A 14 3.08 16.32 -23.98
CA ALA A 14 3.63 15.10 -24.49
C ALA A 14 3.63 14.01 -23.38
N ILE A 15 2.45 13.74 -22.82
CA ILE A 15 2.09 12.39 -22.43
C ILE A 15 1.80 11.68 -23.76
N GLY A 16 2.75 11.86 -24.66
CA GLY A 16 2.97 10.95 -25.73
C GLY A 16 3.35 9.67 -25.05
N GLU A 17 2.59 8.66 -25.37
CA GLU A 17 2.99 7.30 -25.10
C GLU A 17 3.22 7.05 -23.60
N HIS A 18 2.15 6.66 -22.88
CA HIS A 18 2.34 5.58 -21.94
C HIS A 18 3.23 4.59 -22.69
N ARG A 19 4.55 4.66 -22.46
CA ARG A 19 5.43 3.57 -22.85
C ARG A 19 4.71 2.33 -22.35
N ALA A 20 4.39 1.44 -23.25
CA ALA A 20 4.08 0.08 -22.91
C ALA A 20 5.19 -0.34 -21.95
N GLY A 21 4.93 -0.35 -20.64
CA GLY A 21 5.98 -0.47 -19.65
C GLY A 21 5.77 0.39 -18.40
N ALA A 22 4.53 0.82 -18.07
CA ALA A 22 4.26 1.34 -16.74
C ALA A 22 4.40 0.20 -15.73
N VAL A 23 5.59 0.14 -15.12
CA VAL A 23 6.09 -0.92 -14.25
C VAL A 23 5.28 -1.07 -12.94
N THR A 24 4.48 -0.06 -12.58
CA THR A 24 3.59 -0.09 -11.40
C THR A 24 2.38 0.80 -11.63
N LEU A 25 1.26 0.45 -10.98
CA LEU A 25 0.09 1.31 -10.94
C LEU A 25 0.45 2.60 -10.20
N ARG A 26 0.48 3.72 -10.93
CA ARG A 26 0.84 5.04 -10.39
C ARG A 26 -0.32 6.00 -10.52
N PRO A 27 -0.54 6.89 -9.54
CA PRO A 27 -1.49 7.96 -9.69
C PRO A 27 -1.03 8.96 -10.75
N ALA A 28 -1.99 9.60 -11.40
CA ALA A 28 -1.79 10.82 -12.15
C ALA A 28 -2.33 12.01 -11.33
N TYR A 29 -1.95 13.21 -11.71
CA TYR A 29 -2.31 14.41 -10.98
C TYR A 29 -2.91 15.46 -11.90
N ARG A 30 -3.94 16.13 -11.42
CA ARG A 30 -4.65 17.18 -12.13
C ARG A 30 -4.57 18.48 -11.33
N SER A 31 -4.23 19.58 -12.00
CA SER A 31 -4.34 20.91 -11.42
C SER A 31 -5.77 21.42 -11.52
N SER A 32 -6.26 22.06 -10.46
CA SER A 32 -7.56 22.76 -10.48
C SER A 32 -7.59 23.92 -11.48
N GLY A 33 -6.44 24.53 -11.76
CA GLY A 33 -6.30 25.59 -12.75
C GLY A 33 -6.23 25.11 -14.20
N ALA A 34 -6.00 23.81 -14.44
CA ALA A 34 -5.90 23.21 -15.77
C ALA A 34 -6.52 21.80 -15.80
N PRO A 35 -7.84 21.67 -15.66
CA PRO A 35 -8.50 20.39 -15.44
C PRO A 35 -8.38 19.40 -16.60
N GLY A 36 -7.98 19.86 -17.79
CA GLY A 36 -7.77 19.00 -18.97
C GLY A 36 -6.39 18.32 -19.01
N CYS A 37 -5.43 18.72 -18.18
CA CYS A 37 -4.07 18.19 -18.19
C CYS A 37 -3.85 17.20 -17.04
N LEU A 38 -3.26 16.05 -17.36
CA LEU A 38 -2.80 15.07 -16.37
C LEU A 38 -1.27 15.09 -16.31
N HIS A 39 -0.73 15.10 -15.11
CA HIS A 39 0.69 15.07 -14.82
C HIS A 39 1.08 13.76 -14.13
N THR A 40 2.29 13.30 -14.33
CA THR A 40 2.85 12.15 -13.62
C THR A 40 3.45 12.51 -12.27
N SER A 41 3.71 13.79 -12.05
CA SER A 41 4.21 14.35 -10.80
C SER A 41 3.22 15.37 -10.24
N PRO A 42 2.88 15.31 -8.96
CA PRO A 42 2.04 16.32 -8.33
C PRO A 42 2.75 17.67 -8.22
N TRP A 43 4.08 17.69 -8.22
CA TRP A 43 4.88 18.91 -8.27
C TRP A 43 4.64 19.70 -9.56
N ASP A 44 4.65 18.99 -10.70
CA ASP A 44 4.38 19.62 -12.00
C ASP A 44 2.93 20.10 -12.10
N ALA A 45 2.00 19.36 -11.50
CA ALA A 45 0.59 19.77 -11.43
C ALA A 45 0.38 20.99 -10.55
N ALA A 46 1.20 21.19 -9.50
CA ALA A 46 1.14 22.35 -8.60
C ALA A 46 1.70 23.64 -9.22
N GLY A 47 2.46 23.55 -10.33
CA GLY A 47 2.96 24.70 -11.07
C GLY A 47 4.32 25.23 -10.59
N SER A 48 4.62 26.50 -10.88
CA SER A 48 5.95 27.08 -10.65
C SER A 48 6.27 27.41 -9.18
N ARG A 49 5.25 27.48 -8.34
CA ARG A 49 5.36 27.73 -6.89
C ARG A 49 4.48 26.73 -6.13
N PRO A 50 4.93 25.50 -5.98
CA PRO A 50 4.17 24.49 -5.25
C PRO A 50 3.93 24.92 -3.81
N ARG A 51 2.66 24.95 -3.41
CA ARG A 51 2.25 25.29 -2.05
C ARG A 51 1.70 24.07 -1.36
N VAL A 52 2.16 23.80 -0.14
CA VAL A 52 1.70 22.67 0.65
C VAL A 52 0.23 22.86 1.08
N ASP A 53 -0.57 21.82 0.94
CA ASP A 53 -1.94 21.76 1.46
C ASP A 53 -1.93 21.13 2.86
N LEU A 54 -1.92 21.98 3.88
CA LEU A 54 -1.90 21.51 5.27
C LEU A 54 -3.18 20.77 5.67
N ALA A 55 -4.34 21.06 5.03
CA ALA A 55 -5.56 20.29 5.28
C ALA A 55 -5.45 18.87 4.71
N ALA A 56 -4.73 18.68 3.58
CA ALA A 56 -4.44 17.36 3.05
C ALA A 56 -3.48 16.57 3.96
N LEU A 57 -2.49 17.22 4.55
CA LEU A 57 -1.60 16.60 5.54
C LEU A 57 -2.34 16.29 6.85
N ALA A 58 -3.22 17.18 7.31
CA ALA A 58 -4.05 16.96 8.50
C ALA A 58 -5.01 15.77 8.33
N PHE A 59 -5.46 15.47 7.11
CA PHE A 59 -6.26 14.28 6.80
C PHE A 59 -5.57 12.99 7.22
N LEU A 60 -4.24 12.91 7.17
CA LEU A 60 -3.46 11.74 7.57
C LEU A 60 -3.64 11.37 9.06
N PHE A 61 -4.17 12.28 9.85
CA PHE A 61 -4.44 12.10 11.28
C PHE A 61 -5.93 11.85 11.60
N THR A 62 -6.76 11.68 10.57
CA THR A 62 -8.14 11.21 10.70
C THR A 62 -8.19 9.69 10.71
N GLY A 63 -9.33 9.10 11.09
CA GLY A 63 -9.50 7.64 11.05
C GLY A 63 -9.06 7.02 9.72
N PRO A 64 -9.58 7.46 8.55
CA PRO A 64 -9.10 6.99 7.25
C PRO A 64 -7.60 7.18 7.04
N GLY A 65 -7.05 8.35 7.37
CA GLY A 65 -5.63 8.66 7.19
C GLY A 65 -4.71 7.78 8.03
N LEU A 66 -5.08 7.48 9.27
CA LEU A 66 -4.33 6.60 10.17
C LEU A 66 -4.35 5.13 9.73
N GLN A 67 -5.29 4.73 8.90
CA GLN A 67 -5.33 3.39 8.29
C GLN A 67 -4.50 3.30 7.00
N GLY A 68 -3.77 4.35 6.63
CA GLY A 68 -2.94 4.38 5.43
C GLY A 68 -3.70 4.75 4.15
N GLU A 69 -4.90 5.30 4.28
CA GLU A 69 -5.71 5.79 3.16
C GLU A 69 -5.15 7.10 2.59
N PHE A 70 -4.18 6.98 1.69
CA PHE A 70 -3.55 8.14 1.08
C PHE A 70 -4.14 8.41 -0.31
N SER A 71 -5.25 9.14 -0.36
CA SER A 71 -5.90 9.51 -1.63
C SER A 71 -5.78 10.98 -1.99
N VAL A 72 -5.14 11.80 -1.15
CA VAL A 72 -5.09 13.26 -1.30
C VAL A 72 -3.68 13.71 -1.63
N ALA A 73 -3.52 14.44 -2.74
CA ALA A 73 -2.24 15.08 -3.05
C ALA A 73 -1.88 16.13 -1.98
N PRO A 74 -0.61 16.21 -1.54
CA PRO A 74 -0.20 17.13 -0.48
C PRO A 74 -0.02 18.59 -0.96
N TRP A 75 -0.47 18.91 -2.18
CA TRP A 75 -0.28 20.19 -2.84
C TRP A 75 -1.61 20.91 -3.04
N HIS A 76 -1.63 22.19 -2.73
CA HIS A 76 -2.81 23.03 -2.91
C HIS A 76 -3.28 23.06 -4.37
N GLY A 77 -4.57 22.82 -4.59
CA GLY A 77 -5.16 22.81 -5.93
C GLY A 77 -4.76 21.62 -6.81
N VAL A 78 -4.21 20.56 -6.23
CA VAL A 78 -3.86 19.33 -6.98
C VAL A 78 -4.76 18.19 -6.54
N GLU A 79 -5.33 17.50 -7.51
CA GLU A 79 -6.17 16.32 -7.33
C GLU A 79 -5.43 15.06 -7.76
N THR A 80 -5.52 14.01 -6.96
CA THR A 80 -5.00 12.68 -7.32
C THR A 80 -6.04 11.94 -8.18
N VAL A 81 -5.60 11.44 -9.31
CA VAL A 81 -6.43 10.67 -10.26
C VAL A 81 -5.83 9.28 -10.42
N TRP A 82 -6.56 8.26 -9.99
CA TRP A 82 -6.13 6.89 -10.16
C TRP A 82 -6.61 6.32 -11.49
N PRO A 83 -5.72 5.69 -12.28
CA PRO A 83 -6.12 5.04 -13.52
C PRO A 83 -7.03 3.85 -13.21
N ALA A 84 -8.12 3.74 -13.95
CA ALA A 84 -8.94 2.53 -13.92
C ALA A 84 -8.13 1.35 -14.47
N PRO A 85 -8.19 0.16 -13.81
CA PRO A 85 -7.58 -1.04 -14.36
C PRO A 85 -8.12 -1.33 -15.77
N ALA A 86 -7.24 -1.72 -16.67
CA ALA A 86 -7.67 -2.10 -18.02
C ALA A 86 -8.63 -3.30 -17.96
N PRO A 87 -9.73 -3.31 -18.75
CA PRO A 87 -10.63 -4.43 -18.78
C PRO A 87 -9.93 -5.67 -19.34
N VAL A 88 -10.07 -6.79 -18.65
CA VAL A 88 -9.53 -8.09 -19.10
C VAL A 88 -10.55 -8.76 -20.00
N HIS A 89 -10.26 -8.85 -21.29
CA HIS A 89 -11.14 -9.51 -22.24
C HIS A 89 -11.13 -11.04 -22.15
N ARG A 90 -10.01 -11.62 -21.67
CA ARG A 90 -9.88 -13.07 -21.44
C ARG A 90 -9.15 -13.32 -20.13
N PRO A 91 -9.79 -14.01 -19.18
CA PRO A 91 -9.12 -14.42 -17.94
C PRO A 91 -7.89 -15.29 -18.27
N ARG A 92 -6.75 -14.96 -17.65
CA ARG A 92 -5.51 -15.73 -17.75
C ARG A 92 -5.15 -16.25 -16.36
N PRO A 93 -4.49 -17.41 -16.26
CA PRO A 93 -4.00 -17.91 -14.97
C PRO A 93 -3.08 -16.90 -14.30
N LEU A 94 -3.39 -16.54 -13.04
CA LEU A 94 -2.62 -15.54 -12.28
C LEU A 94 -1.13 -15.86 -12.24
N ARG A 95 -0.76 -17.15 -12.14
CA ARG A 95 0.62 -17.60 -12.10
C ARG A 95 1.39 -17.28 -13.38
N GLU A 96 0.76 -17.41 -14.53
CA GLU A 96 1.38 -17.07 -15.82
C GLU A 96 1.61 -15.57 -15.93
N VAL A 97 0.58 -14.78 -15.63
CA VAL A 97 0.68 -13.31 -15.65
C VAL A 97 1.73 -12.82 -14.63
N PHE A 98 1.77 -13.41 -13.44
CA PHE A 98 2.77 -13.10 -12.42
C PHE A 98 4.20 -13.39 -12.92
N GLY A 99 4.40 -14.53 -13.57
CA GLY A 99 5.69 -14.90 -14.14
C GLY A 99 6.16 -13.93 -15.22
N GLU A 100 5.26 -13.52 -16.12
CA GLU A 100 5.55 -12.54 -17.18
C GLU A 100 5.87 -11.17 -16.58
N VAL A 101 5.08 -10.71 -15.63
CA VAL A 101 5.30 -9.43 -14.94
C VAL A 101 6.66 -9.41 -14.23
N VAL A 102 7.03 -10.47 -13.51
CA VAL A 102 8.35 -10.52 -12.85
C VAL A 102 9.48 -10.53 -13.91
N ALA A 103 9.29 -11.23 -15.03
CA ALA A 103 10.27 -11.24 -16.11
C ALA A 103 10.43 -9.85 -16.74
N GLU A 104 9.33 -9.14 -17.00
CA GLU A 104 9.32 -7.76 -17.49
C GLU A 104 10.03 -6.79 -16.54
N LEU A 105 9.72 -6.86 -15.23
CA LEU A 105 10.35 -6.02 -14.21
C LEU A 105 11.87 -6.25 -14.08
N CYS A 106 12.34 -7.41 -14.48
CA CYS A 106 13.77 -7.80 -14.47
C CYS A 106 14.41 -7.71 -15.87
N GLU A 107 13.73 -7.17 -16.88
CA GLU A 107 14.30 -7.08 -18.22
C GLU A 107 15.53 -6.16 -18.25
N GLY A 108 16.62 -6.62 -18.87
CA GLY A 108 17.86 -5.85 -18.93
C GLY A 108 18.61 -5.68 -17.60
N VAL A 109 18.20 -6.39 -16.54
CA VAL A 109 18.80 -6.31 -15.21
C VAL A 109 19.57 -7.58 -14.88
N ASP A 110 20.87 -7.47 -14.55
CA ASP A 110 21.72 -8.60 -14.19
C ASP A 110 21.66 -8.94 -12.69
N THR A 111 21.51 -7.93 -11.84
CA THR A 111 21.40 -8.09 -10.38
C THR A 111 20.05 -7.55 -9.90
N VAL A 112 19.25 -8.40 -9.28
CA VAL A 112 17.94 -8.08 -8.75
C VAL A 112 17.97 -8.14 -7.22
N ALA A 113 17.54 -7.10 -6.55
CA ALA A 113 17.28 -7.09 -5.11
C ALA A 113 15.84 -7.48 -4.84
N VAL A 114 15.58 -8.28 -3.81
CA VAL A 114 14.24 -8.65 -3.36
C VAL A 114 14.15 -8.44 -1.87
N THR A 115 13.17 -7.65 -1.40
CA THR A 115 12.90 -7.52 0.03
C THR A 115 12.09 -8.72 0.51
N VAL A 116 12.56 -9.40 1.56
CA VAL A 116 11.96 -10.62 2.08
C VAL A 116 11.70 -10.52 3.59
N SER A 117 10.49 -10.87 4.00
CA SER A 117 10.05 -10.82 5.41
C SER A 117 9.74 -12.20 6.00
N GLY A 118 10.00 -13.28 5.24
CA GLY A 118 9.56 -14.63 5.61
C GLY A 118 8.08 -14.91 5.34
N GLY A 119 7.30 -13.94 4.87
CA GLY A 119 5.90 -14.09 4.45
C GLY A 119 5.76 -14.70 3.06
N LEU A 120 4.54 -15.20 2.72
CA LEU A 120 4.25 -15.85 1.43
C LEU A 120 4.41 -14.89 0.24
N ASP A 121 4.11 -13.62 0.42
CA ASP A 121 4.07 -12.62 -0.64
C ASP A 121 5.49 -12.34 -1.18
N SER A 122 6.40 -11.99 -0.29
CA SER A 122 7.80 -11.78 -0.64
C SER A 122 8.49 -13.08 -1.09
N LEU A 123 8.10 -14.23 -0.53
CA LEU A 123 8.58 -15.53 -0.98
C LEU A 123 8.17 -15.83 -2.42
N ALA A 124 6.93 -15.47 -2.82
CA ALA A 124 6.48 -15.66 -4.20
C ALA A 124 7.34 -14.86 -5.18
N VAL A 125 7.68 -13.60 -4.83
CA VAL A 125 8.57 -12.77 -5.65
C VAL A 125 9.98 -13.39 -5.72
N LEU A 126 10.56 -13.76 -4.57
CA LEU A 126 11.88 -14.34 -4.50
C LEU A 126 12.02 -15.61 -5.35
N LEU A 127 11.05 -16.51 -5.24
CA LEU A 127 11.05 -17.78 -6.01
C LEU A 127 10.90 -17.54 -7.51
N GLN A 128 10.06 -16.60 -7.91
CA GLN A 128 9.87 -16.28 -9.32
C GLN A 128 11.12 -15.65 -9.91
N VAL A 129 11.78 -14.72 -9.19
CA VAL A 129 13.05 -14.11 -9.62
C VAL A 129 14.17 -15.17 -9.73
N ALA A 130 14.32 -16.04 -8.72
CA ALA A 130 15.30 -17.11 -8.72
C ALA A 130 15.07 -18.14 -9.85
N ALA A 131 13.84 -18.25 -10.35
CA ALA A 131 13.51 -19.14 -11.47
C ALA A 131 13.73 -18.53 -12.86
N LEU A 132 14.02 -17.22 -12.97
CA LEU A 132 14.23 -16.55 -14.26
C LEU A 132 15.38 -17.15 -15.08
N ARG A 133 15.27 -17.07 -16.39
CA ARG A 133 16.30 -17.47 -17.34
C ARG A 133 16.54 -16.32 -18.35
N PRO A 134 17.77 -15.93 -18.64
CA PRO A 134 19.00 -16.40 -17.98
C PRO A 134 18.99 -16.10 -16.46
N ARG A 135 19.84 -16.81 -15.72
CA ARG A 135 19.94 -16.60 -14.26
C ARG A 135 20.44 -15.19 -13.96
N ARG A 136 19.81 -14.57 -12.98
CA ARG A 136 20.21 -13.28 -12.40
C ARG A 136 21.00 -13.51 -11.11
N ARG A 137 21.84 -12.55 -10.73
CA ARG A 137 22.31 -12.46 -9.35
C ARG A 137 21.16 -11.94 -8.49
N VAL A 138 20.80 -12.67 -7.46
CA VAL A 138 19.65 -12.32 -6.60
C VAL A 138 20.14 -11.99 -5.20
N LEU A 139 19.86 -10.78 -4.74
CA LEU A 139 20.15 -10.30 -3.39
C LEU A 139 18.82 -10.29 -2.60
N ALA A 140 18.70 -11.17 -1.62
CA ALA A 140 17.53 -11.22 -0.73
C ALA A 140 17.82 -10.37 0.51
N TYR A 141 17.16 -9.22 0.64
CA TYR A 141 17.30 -8.32 1.78
C TYR A 141 16.24 -8.62 2.83
N CYS A 142 16.67 -8.87 4.06
CA CYS A 142 15.80 -9.13 5.20
C CYS A 142 16.16 -8.19 6.35
N THR A 143 15.20 -7.38 6.80
CA THR A 143 15.33 -6.66 8.07
C THR A 143 15.03 -7.64 9.20
N ASP A 144 15.96 -7.83 10.13
CA ASP A 144 15.87 -8.83 11.19
C ASP A 144 14.97 -8.35 12.33
N LEU A 145 13.67 -8.47 12.12
CA LEU A 145 12.66 -8.19 13.13
C LEU A 145 12.25 -9.48 13.84
N VAL A 146 12.10 -9.41 15.14
CA VAL A 146 11.52 -10.50 15.92
C VAL A 146 10.00 -10.39 15.92
N ASP A 147 9.32 -11.48 15.50
CA ASP A 147 7.87 -11.51 15.45
C ASP A 147 7.24 -11.55 16.86
N ASP A 148 5.93 -11.28 16.97
CA ASP A 148 5.19 -11.26 18.24
C ASP A 148 5.22 -12.61 18.99
N HIS A 149 5.85 -13.65 18.41
CA HIS A 149 6.04 -14.98 18.99
C HIS A 149 7.53 -15.34 19.24
N GLY A 150 8.42 -14.39 19.06
CA GLY A 150 9.85 -14.56 19.35
C GLY A 150 10.67 -15.20 18.22
N LEU A 151 10.15 -15.27 16.96
CA LEU A 151 10.92 -15.76 15.82
C LEU A 151 11.55 -14.60 15.07
N ALA A 152 12.86 -14.68 14.83
CA ALA A 152 13.58 -13.73 14.00
C ALA A 152 13.24 -13.94 12.51
N ALA A 153 13.00 -12.84 11.80
CA ALA A 153 12.69 -12.87 10.36
C ALA A 153 13.84 -13.48 9.55
N ALA A 154 15.08 -13.13 9.90
CA ALA A 154 16.28 -13.66 9.25
C ALA A 154 16.36 -15.17 9.35
N ASP A 155 16.06 -15.78 10.51
CA ASP A 155 16.08 -17.23 10.69
C ASP A 155 15.04 -17.94 9.81
N VAL A 156 13.85 -17.34 9.70
CA VAL A 156 12.77 -17.87 8.83
C VAL A 156 13.19 -17.82 7.37
N VAL A 157 13.72 -16.69 6.91
CA VAL A 157 14.19 -16.51 5.53
C VAL A 157 15.37 -17.41 5.21
N ALA A 158 16.37 -17.49 6.09
CA ALA A 158 17.54 -18.37 5.90
C ALA A 158 17.14 -19.84 5.81
N ARG A 159 16.16 -20.28 6.60
CA ARG A 159 15.59 -21.62 6.52
C ARG A 159 14.92 -21.87 5.17
N LEU A 160 14.06 -20.95 4.72
CA LEU A 160 13.36 -21.06 3.44
C LEU A 160 14.34 -21.12 2.26
N ILE A 161 15.40 -20.29 2.25
CA ILE A 161 16.43 -20.29 1.22
C ILE A 161 17.14 -21.65 1.18
N ARG A 162 17.49 -22.19 2.34
CA ARG A 162 18.16 -23.49 2.46
C ARG A 162 17.26 -24.65 2.05
N ASP A 163 16.03 -24.71 2.59
CA ASP A 163 15.12 -25.83 2.36
C ASP A 163 14.63 -25.88 0.90
N LEU A 164 14.61 -24.75 0.21
CA LEU A 164 14.27 -24.62 -1.20
C LEU A 164 15.52 -24.64 -2.11
N ALA A 165 16.73 -24.80 -1.55
CA ALA A 165 18.00 -24.81 -2.26
C ALA A 165 18.16 -23.62 -3.24
N LEU A 166 17.77 -22.41 -2.80
CA LEU A 166 17.83 -21.21 -3.64
C LEU A 166 19.27 -20.69 -3.74
N GLY A 167 19.75 -20.48 -4.97
CA GLY A 167 21.04 -19.85 -5.22
C GLY A 167 20.97 -18.33 -5.13
N VAL A 168 20.60 -17.80 -3.96
CA VAL A 168 20.46 -16.37 -3.69
C VAL A 168 21.36 -15.95 -2.54
N GLU A 169 21.81 -14.70 -2.55
CA GLU A 169 22.61 -14.10 -1.49
C GLU A 169 21.69 -13.44 -0.47
N LEU A 170 21.67 -13.93 0.79
CA LEU A 170 20.91 -13.33 1.87
C LEU A 170 21.72 -12.19 2.51
N VAL A 171 21.11 -11.02 2.58
CA VAL A 171 21.62 -9.84 3.26
C VAL A 171 20.67 -9.50 4.41
N VAL A 172 21.15 -9.66 5.63
CA VAL A 172 20.39 -9.38 6.85
C VAL A 172 20.75 -7.99 7.34
N LEU A 173 19.74 -7.18 7.65
CA LEU A 173 19.90 -5.85 8.22
C LEU A 173 19.40 -5.87 9.67
N ASP A 174 20.23 -5.35 10.57
CA ASP A 174 19.76 -4.99 11.90
C ASP A 174 18.96 -3.69 11.81
N PRO A 175 17.72 -3.66 12.29
CA PRO A 175 16.89 -2.44 12.25
C PRO A 175 17.50 -1.27 13.04
N THR A 176 18.38 -1.52 14.00
CA THR A 176 19.08 -0.48 14.78
C THR A 176 20.23 0.18 14.02
N ASP A 177 20.78 -0.49 13.02
CA ASP A 177 21.89 0.01 12.18
C ASP A 177 21.39 0.71 10.89
N CYS A 178 20.10 0.86 10.74
CA CYS A 178 19.47 1.43 9.54
C CYS A 178 19.40 2.97 9.65
N GLY A 179 20.50 3.65 9.32
CA GLY A 179 20.66 5.11 9.42
C GLY A 179 20.41 5.88 8.13
N ALA A 180 20.08 5.24 7.00
CA ALA A 180 19.83 5.95 5.76
C ALA A 180 18.47 6.68 5.81
N GLU A 181 18.44 7.90 5.31
CA GLU A 181 17.20 8.67 5.20
C GLU A 181 16.47 8.33 3.89
N PRO A 182 15.14 8.18 3.91
CA PRO A 182 14.34 8.00 2.71
C PRO A 182 14.51 9.19 1.76
N ALA A 183 14.59 8.92 0.46
CA ALA A 183 14.57 9.99 -0.52
C ALA A 183 13.25 10.77 -0.44
N TRP A 184 13.34 12.09 -0.44
CA TRP A 184 12.15 12.92 -0.49
C TRP A 184 11.40 12.74 -1.82
N SER A 185 10.08 12.79 -1.74
CA SER A 185 9.22 12.63 -2.91
C SER A 185 8.12 13.69 -2.94
N PRO A 186 7.85 14.29 -4.11
CA PRO A 186 6.74 15.22 -4.27
C PRO A 186 5.36 14.58 -4.12
N HIS A 187 5.28 13.25 -4.14
CA HIS A 187 4.01 12.51 -4.03
C HIS A 187 3.39 12.55 -2.63
N GLY A 188 4.15 12.92 -1.61
CA GLY A 188 3.67 13.05 -0.25
C GLY A 188 4.54 12.32 0.77
N PRO A 189 4.16 12.40 2.06
CA PRO A 189 4.85 11.68 3.13
C PRO A 189 4.82 10.17 2.88
N ARG A 190 5.93 9.50 3.13
CA ARG A 190 6.00 8.04 3.06
C ARG A 190 5.52 7.45 4.38
N LEU A 191 4.32 6.92 4.38
CA LEU A 191 3.73 6.25 5.54
C LEU A 191 4.27 4.81 5.60
N ASP A 192 5.49 4.68 6.08
CA ASP A 192 6.23 3.43 6.15
C ASP A 192 6.60 3.15 7.61
N ALA A 193 6.45 1.90 8.03
CA ALA A 193 6.76 1.50 9.41
C ALA A 193 8.26 1.54 9.71
N LEU A 194 9.11 1.33 8.70
CA LEU A 194 10.57 1.24 8.81
C LEU A 194 11.26 2.03 7.69
N PRO A 195 11.05 3.36 7.63
CA PRO A 195 11.55 4.16 6.50
C PRO A 195 13.08 4.10 6.38
N GLY A 196 13.81 4.14 7.49
CA GLY A 196 15.28 4.03 7.50
C GLY A 196 15.78 2.67 7.00
N ALA A 197 15.14 1.58 7.41
CA ALA A 197 15.51 0.24 6.93
C ALA A 197 15.28 0.09 5.41
N ASN A 198 14.14 0.56 4.91
CA ASN A 198 13.85 0.51 3.48
C ASN A 198 14.79 1.41 2.67
N ALA A 199 15.14 2.59 3.18
CA ALA A 199 16.14 3.46 2.56
C ALA A 199 17.54 2.82 2.57
N THR A 200 17.93 2.18 3.67
CA THR A 200 19.19 1.43 3.76
C THR A 200 19.25 0.28 2.76
N ILE A 201 18.14 -0.47 2.60
CA ILE A 201 18.05 -1.51 1.56
C ILE A 201 18.26 -0.92 0.16
N ALA A 202 17.58 0.19 -0.15
CA ALA A 202 17.71 0.83 -1.46
C ALA A 202 19.17 1.29 -1.73
N HIS A 203 19.83 1.83 -0.73
CA HIS A 203 21.24 2.25 -0.80
C HIS A 203 22.19 1.08 -1.01
N LEU A 204 22.11 0.05 -0.18
CA LEU A 204 22.93 -1.16 -0.30
C LEU A 204 22.67 -1.92 -1.61
N ALA A 205 21.42 -1.91 -2.10
CA ALA A 205 21.08 -2.49 -3.39
C ALA A 205 21.78 -1.74 -4.53
N ALA A 206 21.81 -0.39 -4.48
CA ALA A 206 22.53 0.44 -5.43
C ALA A 206 24.03 0.14 -5.41
N GLU A 207 24.67 0.12 -4.23
CA GLU A 207 26.09 -0.17 -4.06
C GLU A 207 26.49 -1.54 -4.59
N ARG A 208 25.60 -2.53 -4.49
CA ARG A 208 25.83 -3.89 -4.99
C ARG A 208 25.43 -4.08 -6.45
N GLY A 209 25.08 -2.99 -7.14
CA GLY A 209 24.76 -2.97 -8.56
C GLY A 209 23.41 -3.57 -8.92
N ALA A 210 22.45 -3.57 -8.01
CA ALA A 210 21.10 -3.97 -8.33
C ALA A 210 20.45 -2.95 -9.28
N GLY A 211 19.83 -3.44 -10.36
CA GLY A 211 19.09 -2.60 -11.30
C GLY A 211 17.63 -2.38 -10.90
N VAL A 212 17.10 -3.18 -9.97
CA VAL A 212 15.74 -3.07 -9.45
C VAL A 212 15.65 -3.67 -8.05
N VAL A 213 14.80 -3.08 -7.19
CA VAL A 213 14.38 -3.67 -5.90
C VAL A 213 12.94 -4.11 -6.03
N LEU A 214 12.68 -5.41 -5.86
CA LEU A 214 11.33 -5.97 -5.89
C LEU A 214 10.83 -6.26 -4.48
N SER A 215 9.53 -6.08 -4.26
CA SER A 215 8.86 -6.33 -2.98
C SER A 215 7.57 -7.13 -3.13
N GLY A 216 7.07 -7.66 -2.01
CA GLY A 216 5.74 -8.29 -1.91
C GLY A 216 4.58 -7.31 -1.65
N ASN A 217 4.83 -6.01 -1.67
CA ASN A 217 3.83 -4.98 -1.36
C ASN A 217 2.63 -5.07 -2.31
N GLY A 218 1.43 -4.84 -1.78
CA GLY A 218 0.19 -4.91 -2.54
C GLY A 218 -0.40 -6.33 -2.68
N ALA A 219 0.33 -7.39 -2.28
CA ALA A 219 -0.17 -8.75 -2.39
C ALA A 219 -1.32 -9.04 -1.42
N ASP A 220 -1.23 -8.54 -0.18
CA ASP A 220 -2.30 -8.66 0.82
C ASP A 220 -3.57 -7.95 0.32
N GLU A 221 -3.40 -6.75 -0.17
CA GLU A 221 -4.48 -5.89 -0.64
C GLU A 221 -5.14 -6.47 -1.91
N LEU A 222 -4.34 -7.01 -2.82
CA LEU A 222 -4.83 -7.51 -4.11
C LEU A 222 -5.38 -8.92 -4.05
N LEU A 223 -4.72 -9.84 -3.32
CA LEU A 223 -4.93 -11.29 -3.43
C LEU A 223 -5.43 -11.96 -2.15
N ALA A 224 -5.43 -11.26 -1.00
CA ALA A 224 -5.97 -11.85 0.22
C ALA A 224 -7.47 -12.15 0.10
N VAL A 225 -7.92 -13.11 0.89
CA VAL A 225 -9.34 -13.41 1.02
C VAL A 225 -10.04 -12.22 1.65
N PRO A 226 -11.06 -11.65 1.00
CA PRO A 226 -11.86 -10.60 1.60
C PRO A 226 -12.68 -11.13 2.78
N ARG A 227 -13.00 -10.26 3.72
CA ARG A 227 -14.01 -10.53 4.75
C ARG A 227 -15.38 -10.74 4.09
N TYR A 228 -16.29 -11.38 4.79
CA TYR A 228 -17.67 -11.58 4.33
C TYR A 228 -17.82 -12.46 3.07
N LEU A 229 -16.92 -13.42 2.91
CA LEU A 229 -16.92 -14.28 1.72
C LEU A 229 -18.00 -15.37 1.74
N THR A 230 -18.53 -15.73 2.91
CA THR A 230 -19.53 -16.83 3.08
C THR A 230 -20.69 -16.75 2.11
N PRO A 231 -21.38 -15.57 1.91
CA PRO A 231 -22.50 -15.50 0.97
C PRO A 231 -22.11 -15.86 -0.47
N LEU A 232 -20.91 -15.52 -0.90
CA LEU A 232 -20.43 -15.84 -2.25
C LEU A 232 -20.08 -17.32 -2.39
N LEU A 233 -19.46 -17.93 -1.37
CA LEU A 233 -19.17 -19.37 -1.34
C LEU A 233 -20.45 -20.20 -1.37
N LEU A 234 -21.46 -19.82 -0.60
CA LEU A 234 -22.76 -20.49 -0.59
C LEU A 234 -23.48 -20.39 -1.95
N ARG A 235 -23.51 -19.20 -2.54
CA ARG A 235 -24.13 -18.99 -3.87
C ARG A 235 -23.41 -19.76 -4.98
N SER A 236 -22.11 -20.01 -4.85
CA SER A 236 -21.34 -20.83 -5.78
C SER A 236 -21.40 -22.34 -5.49
N GLY A 237 -22.23 -22.79 -4.54
CA GLY A 237 -22.38 -24.18 -4.14
C GLY A 237 -21.19 -24.76 -3.35
N ARG A 238 -20.25 -23.94 -2.89
CA ARG A 238 -19.00 -24.36 -2.22
C ARG A 238 -19.21 -24.50 -0.71
N LEU A 239 -20.15 -25.36 -0.28
CA LEU A 239 -20.58 -25.51 1.12
C LEU A 239 -19.44 -25.86 2.07
N LEU A 240 -18.58 -26.81 1.72
CA LEU A 240 -17.43 -27.19 2.54
C LEU A 240 -16.46 -26.02 2.73
N ALA A 241 -16.23 -25.25 1.66
CA ALA A 241 -15.40 -24.06 1.73
C ALA A 241 -16.03 -23.00 2.64
N ALA A 242 -17.34 -22.77 2.56
CA ALA A 242 -18.06 -21.84 3.41
C ALA A 242 -17.96 -22.21 4.90
N CYS A 243 -18.20 -23.49 5.24
CA CYS A 243 -18.07 -23.97 6.62
C CYS A 243 -16.65 -23.81 7.17
N ARG A 244 -15.63 -24.14 6.36
CA ARG A 244 -14.24 -24.04 6.79
C ARG A 244 -13.77 -22.59 6.89
N TYR A 245 -14.19 -21.73 5.94
CA TYR A 245 -13.94 -20.29 5.99
C TYR A 245 -14.55 -19.63 7.25
N LEU A 246 -15.78 -19.99 7.63
CA LEU A 246 -16.39 -19.53 8.88
C LEU A 246 -15.54 -19.91 10.11
N GLY A 247 -14.96 -21.12 10.12
CA GLY A 247 -14.04 -21.54 11.17
C GLY A 247 -12.75 -20.72 11.23
N ASP A 248 -12.20 -20.39 10.06
CA ASP A 248 -10.98 -19.57 9.95
C ASP A 248 -11.24 -18.09 10.29
N SER A 249 -12.39 -17.54 9.86
CA SER A 249 -12.76 -16.14 10.10
C SER A 249 -13.01 -15.82 11.59
N ARG A 250 -13.32 -16.82 12.42
CA ARG A 250 -13.45 -16.64 13.88
C ARG A 250 -12.14 -16.18 14.54
N ARG A 251 -11.00 -16.50 13.93
CA ARG A 251 -9.66 -16.23 14.50
C ARG A 251 -9.03 -14.93 13.99
N SER A 252 -9.44 -14.47 12.82
CA SER A 252 -8.76 -13.35 12.13
C SER A 252 -9.69 -12.43 11.33
N GLY A 253 -11.02 -12.57 11.52
CA GLY A 253 -12.00 -11.82 10.73
C GLY A 253 -13.24 -11.42 11.55
N PRO A 254 -14.35 -11.04 10.89
CA PRO A 254 -15.57 -10.52 11.52
C PRO A 254 -16.32 -11.55 12.35
N GLY A 255 -15.86 -12.81 12.34
CA GLY A 255 -16.55 -13.92 12.98
C GLY A 255 -17.86 -14.30 12.28
N TRP A 256 -18.56 -15.31 12.84
CA TRP A 256 -19.79 -15.82 12.23
C TRP A 256 -20.95 -14.81 12.25
N THR A 257 -20.99 -13.91 13.23
CA THR A 257 -22.03 -12.87 13.32
C THR A 257 -21.91 -11.87 12.17
N GLY A 258 -20.69 -11.41 11.85
CA GLY A 258 -20.45 -10.52 10.71
C GLY A 258 -20.77 -11.19 9.38
N GLU A 259 -20.45 -12.48 9.22
CA GLU A 259 -20.77 -13.25 8.01
C GLU A 259 -22.28 -13.45 7.83
N LEU A 260 -23.06 -13.66 8.92
CA LEU A 260 -24.51 -13.73 8.90
C LEU A 260 -25.13 -12.37 8.54
N LEU A 261 -24.62 -11.29 9.13
CA LEU A 261 -25.06 -9.94 8.78
C LEU A 261 -24.81 -9.63 7.30
N ALA A 262 -23.65 -10.00 6.76
CA ALA A 262 -23.35 -9.86 5.33
C ALA A 262 -24.33 -10.64 4.44
N THR A 263 -24.73 -11.83 4.89
CA THR A 263 -25.73 -12.66 4.18
C THR A 263 -27.10 -11.94 4.16
N ALA A 264 -27.56 -11.45 5.31
CA ALA A 264 -28.83 -10.71 5.42
C ALA A 264 -28.77 -9.38 4.62
N ALA A 265 -27.63 -8.67 4.70
CA ALA A 265 -27.42 -7.43 3.94
C ALA A 265 -27.47 -7.64 2.42
N GLY A 266 -27.18 -8.85 1.95
CA GLY A 266 -27.32 -9.20 0.54
C GLY A 266 -28.74 -9.05 -0.03
N LEU A 267 -29.76 -9.02 0.83
CA LEU A 267 -31.17 -8.81 0.48
C LEU A 267 -31.57 -7.33 0.43
N LEU A 268 -30.70 -6.43 0.91
CA LEU A 268 -31.00 -5.00 0.98
C LEU A 268 -30.74 -4.30 -0.37
N PRO A 269 -31.44 -3.18 -0.62
CA PRO A 269 -31.08 -2.25 -1.69
C PRO A 269 -29.62 -1.80 -1.57
N ALA A 270 -28.99 -1.51 -2.71
CA ALA A 270 -27.54 -1.25 -2.79
C ALA A 270 -27.05 -0.16 -1.82
N GLU A 271 -27.79 0.94 -1.69
CA GLU A 271 -27.45 2.04 -0.77
C GLU A 271 -27.48 1.61 0.71
N ARG A 272 -28.54 0.89 1.13
CA ARG A 272 -28.64 0.39 2.50
C ARG A 272 -27.56 -0.67 2.77
N ARG A 273 -27.30 -1.52 1.80
CA ARG A 273 -26.23 -2.54 1.88
C ARG A 273 -24.86 -1.91 2.06
N ALA A 274 -24.54 -0.84 1.32
CA ALA A 274 -23.28 -0.11 1.44
C ALA A 274 -23.17 0.56 2.83
N ARG A 275 -24.21 1.23 3.31
CA ARG A 275 -24.23 1.85 4.65
C ARG A 275 -24.06 0.82 5.77
N TRP A 276 -24.71 -0.34 5.66
CA TRP A 276 -24.59 -1.41 6.65
C TRP A 276 -23.18 -2.02 6.64
N TYR A 277 -22.59 -2.21 5.46
CA TYR A 277 -21.20 -2.64 5.34
C TYR A 277 -20.27 -1.71 6.10
N TRP A 278 -20.43 -0.41 5.86
CA TRP A 278 -19.59 0.61 6.47
C TRP A 278 -19.74 0.64 7.99
N ALA A 279 -20.98 0.67 8.49
CA ALA A 279 -21.26 0.68 9.91
C ALA A 279 -20.78 -0.55 10.65
N ALA A 280 -20.79 -1.73 10.00
CA ALA A 280 -20.29 -2.97 10.57
C ALA A 280 -18.76 -3.10 10.52
N ASN A 281 -18.12 -2.47 9.53
CA ASN A 281 -16.72 -2.65 9.22
C ASN A 281 -15.83 -1.52 9.72
N TRP A 282 -16.36 -0.33 9.70
CA TRP A 282 -15.68 0.92 10.07
C TRP A 282 -16.58 1.81 10.93
N PRO A 283 -17.05 1.33 12.09
CA PRO A 283 -17.97 2.09 12.94
C PRO A 283 -17.40 3.43 13.38
N GLU A 284 -16.08 3.49 13.60
CA GLU A 284 -15.35 4.71 13.96
C GLU A 284 -15.32 5.76 12.84
N TRP A 285 -15.58 5.36 11.61
CA TRP A 285 -15.59 6.29 10.47
C TRP A 285 -17.00 6.82 10.17
N CYS A 286 -18.04 6.26 10.78
CA CYS A 286 -19.40 6.82 10.68
C CYS A 286 -19.44 8.24 11.26
N GLN A 287 -18.57 8.52 12.23
CA GLN A 287 -18.29 9.85 12.76
C GLN A 287 -16.76 10.00 12.80
N PRO A 288 -16.15 10.48 11.70
CA PRO A 288 -14.71 10.55 11.63
C PRO A 288 -14.14 11.43 12.74
N ALA A 289 -13.21 10.86 13.49
CA ALA A 289 -12.44 11.59 14.49
C ALA A 289 -11.10 12.01 13.91
N ILE A 290 -10.45 12.98 14.53
CA ILE A 290 -9.11 13.42 14.21
C ILE A 290 -8.25 13.39 15.47
N SER A 291 -6.99 13.03 15.32
CA SER A 291 -6.05 13.02 16.43
C SER A 291 -5.88 14.42 17.05
N PRO A 292 -5.85 14.53 18.38
CA PRO A 292 -5.63 15.80 19.08
C PRO A 292 -4.29 16.46 18.77
N VAL A 293 -3.33 15.76 18.17
CA VAL A 293 -2.05 16.35 17.74
C VAL A 293 -2.21 17.37 16.61
N VAL A 294 -3.31 17.33 15.86
CA VAL A 294 -3.58 18.33 14.82
C VAL A 294 -4.03 19.63 15.47
N ALA A 295 -3.41 20.72 15.06
CA ALA A 295 -3.78 22.06 15.53
C ALA A 295 -5.25 22.38 15.18
N GLU A 296 -5.93 23.11 16.06
CA GLU A 296 -7.39 23.38 15.98
C GLU A 296 -7.83 23.92 14.62
N LEU A 297 -7.03 24.80 14.03
CA LEU A 297 -7.31 25.41 12.72
C LEU A 297 -7.54 24.38 11.60
N TRP A 298 -6.86 23.23 11.65
CA TRP A 298 -6.90 22.22 10.58
C TRP A 298 -7.85 21.07 10.86
N ARG A 299 -8.42 20.97 12.06
CA ARG A 299 -9.33 19.85 12.42
C ARG A 299 -10.57 19.84 11.56
N ALA A 300 -11.29 20.96 11.45
CA ALA A 300 -12.50 21.00 10.66
C ALA A 300 -12.25 20.78 9.15
N PRO A 301 -11.24 21.39 8.48
CA PRO A 301 -10.92 21.09 7.10
C PRO A 301 -10.58 19.62 6.85
N ALA A 302 -9.80 18.99 7.75
CA ALA A 302 -9.42 17.58 7.62
C ALA A 302 -10.62 16.64 7.78
N LEU A 303 -11.50 16.91 8.75
CA LEU A 303 -12.73 16.14 8.97
C LEU A 303 -13.70 16.27 7.78
N THR A 304 -13.81 17.45 7.18
CA THR A 304 -14.59 17.66 5.97
C THR A 304 -14.08 16.77 4.83
N ARG A 305 -12.77 16.75 4.60
CA ARG A 305 -12.16 15.84 3.59
C ARG A 305 -12.39 14.37 3.91
N ALA A 306 -12.29 13.97 5.18
CA ALA A 306 -12.58 12.60 5.60
C ALA A 306 -14.04 12.23 5.31
N GLN A 307 -14.98 13.12 5.60
CA GLN A 307 -16.40 12.92 5.34
C GLN A 307 -16.72 12.85 3.83
N GLU A 308 -16.09 13.69 3.02
CA GLU A 308 -16.21 13.66 1.56
C GLU A 308 -15.69 12.34 0.99
N TRP A 309 -14.52 11.88 1.45
CA TRP A 309 -13.95 10.60 1.04
C TRP A 309 -14.87 9.42 1.42
N ILE A 310 -15.38 9.38 2.65
CA ILE A 310 -16.31 8.36 3.12
C ILE A 310 -17.59 8.36 2.25
N THR A 311 -18.15 9.53 2.01
CA THR A 311 -19.38 9.68 1.22
C THR A 311 -19.18 9.22 -0.23
N GLY A 312 -18.03 9.58 -0.83
CA GLY A 312 -17.65 9.14 -2.18
C GLY A 312 -17.50 7.62 -2.28
N THR A 313 -16.83 7.00 -1.31
CA THR A 313 -16.64 5.55 -1.24
C THR A 313 -17.98 4.80 -1.11
N LEU A 314 -18.87 5.27 -0.23
CA LEU A 314 -20.21 4.71 -0.07
C LEU A 314 -21.05 4.82 -1.35
N ALA A 315 -21.02 5.98 -2.00
CA ALA A 315 -21.72 6.21 -3.26
C ALA A 315 -21.19 5.26 -4.36
N GLU A 316 -19.89 5.04 -4.42
CA GLU A 316 -19.27 4.11 -5.37
C GLU A 316 -19.69 2.65 -5.10
N HIS A 317 -19.71 2.20 -3.86
CA HIS A 317 -20.22 0.87 -3.51
C HIS A 317 -21.68 0.68 -3.88
N ALA A 318 -22.51 1.71 -3.65
CA ALA A 318 -23.92 1.69 -4.01
C ALA A 318 -24.13 1.65 -5.52
N ARG A 319 -23.43 2.53 -6.27
CA ARG A 319 -23.48 2.62 -7.74
C ARG A 319 -23.07 1.31 -8.41
N THR A 320 -22.02 0.67 -7.93
CA THR A 320 -21.51 -0.59 -8.46
C THR A 320 -22.19 -1.82 -7.87
N ARG A 321 -23.14 -1.64 -6.96
CA ARG A 321 -23.92 -2.71 -6.30
C ARG A 321 -23.06 -3.80 -5.66
N ARG A 322 -21.89 -3.43 -5.10
CA ARG A 322 -20.95 -4.39 -4.50
C ARG A 322 -21.62 -5.21 -3.38
N SER A 323 -21.29 -6.49 -3.33
CA SER A 323 -21.48 -7.28 -2.11
C SER A 323 -20.50 -6.82 -1.03
N TRP A 324 -20.70 -7.20 0.24
CA TRP A 324 -19.77 -6.85 1.31
C TRP A 324 -18.35 -7.38 1.04
N ALA A 325 -18.22 -8.60 0.56
CA ALA A 325 -16.91 -9.13 0.18
C ALA A 325 -16.25 -8.36 -0.97
N ALA A 326 -17.05 -7.90 -1.95
CA ALA A 326 -16.53 -7.09 -3.04
C ALA A 326 -16.18 -5.66 -2.61
N ALA A 327 -16.93 -5.10 -1.66
CA ALA A 327 -16.60 -3.82 -1.05
C ALA A 327 -15.29 -3.92 -0.24
N ASP A 328 -15.16 -4.95 0.59
CA ASP A 328 -13.96 -5.21 1.39
C ASP A 328 -12.70 -5.40 0.52
N ALA A 329 -12.80 -6.20 -0.53
CA ALA A 329 -11.70 -6.39 -1.48
C ALA A 329 -11.33 -5.08 -2.23
N HIS A 330 -12.31 -4.24 -2.53
CA HIS A 330 -12.07 -2.94 -3.15
C HIS A 330 -11.40 -1.99 -2.17
N ASP A 331 -11.92 -1.89 -0.94
CA ASP A 331 -11.40 -0.99 0.08
C ASP A 331 -9.99 -1.40 0.55
N ALA A 332 -9.68 -2.69 0.57
CA ALA A 332 -8.34 -3.17 0.86
C ALA A 332 -7.32 -2.75 -0.19
N PHE A 333 -7.69 -2.75 -1.47
CA PHE A 333 -6.73 -2.52 -2.56
C PHE A 333 -6.72 -1.10 -3.10
N TRP A 334 -7.88 -0.47 -3.25
CA TRP A 334 -8.02 0.76 -4.02
C TRP A 334 -8.08 2.01 -3.14
N PRO A 335 -7.22 2.99 -3.37
CA PRO A 335 -6.07 3.22 -4.29
C PRO A 335 -4.73 3.34 -3.54
N ARG A 336 -4.40 2.49 -2.61
CA ARG A 336 -3.67 2.76 -1.39
C ARG A 336 -2.19 2.41 -1.39
N SER A 337 -1.73 1.68 -2.39
CA SER A 337 -0.43 1.01 -2.29
C SER A 337 0.70 1.71 -3.03
N TYR A 338 0.53 2.98 -3.41
CA TYR A 338 1.62 3.73 -4.00
C TYR A 338 2.56 4.25 -2.91
N LEU A 339 3.74 3.64 -2.83
CA LEU A 339 4.84 4.15 -2.03
C LEU A 339 5.88 4.78 -2.95
N PRO A 340 6.30 6.03 -2.69
CA PRO A 340 7.40 6.64 -3.43
C PRO A 340 8.70 5.84 -3.26
N PRO A 341 9.62 5.82 -4.26
CA PRO A 341 10.91 5.15 -4.14
C PRO A 341 11.73 5.69 -2.96
N ASN A 342 12.53 4.82 -2.33
CA ASN A 342 13.43 5.22 -1.24
C ASN A 342 14.79 5.73 -1.71
N GLY A 343 15.18 5.45 -2.95
CA GLY A 343 16.51 5.76 -3.46
C GLY A 343 16.58 5.83 -4.98
N SER A 344 17.81 5.75 -5.50
CA SER A 344 18.09 5.84 -6.93
C SER A 344 17.76 4.56 -7.71
N VAL A 345 17.73 3.41 -7.04
CA VAL A 345 17.35 2.14 -7.67
C VAL A 345 15.82 2.10 -7.80
N PRO A 346 15.29 1.77 -8.99
CA PRO A 346 13.86 1.60 -9.17
C PRO A 346 13.30 0.54 -8.21
N GLU A 347 12.24 0.91 -7.50
CA GLU A 347 11.48 -0.01 -6.65
C GLU A 347 10.18 -0.39 -7.35
N ALA A 348 9.84 -1.68 -7.31
CA ALA A 348 8.62 -2.19 -7.91
C ALA A 348 8.04 -3.35 -7.10
N SER A 349 6.73 -3.54 -7.25
CA SER A 349 6.06 -4.75 -6.80
C SER A 349 5.30 -5.37 -7.96
N PRO A 350 5.49 -6.67 -8.24
CA PRO A 350 4.68 -7.37 -9.23
C PRO A 350 3.18 -7.28 -8.97
N PHE A 351 2.78 -7.22 -7.68
CA PHE A 351 1.38 -7.14 -7.26
C PHE A 351 0.72 -5.79 -7.55
N LEU A 352 1.51 -4.75 -7.82
CA LEU A 352 1.05 -3.42 -8.23
C LEU A 352 1.18 -3.21 -9.74
N HIS A 353 1.63 -4.21 -10.50
CA HIS A 353 1.72 -4.14 -11.95
C HIS A 353 0.33 -4.17 -12.59
N PRO A 354 0.02 -3.25 -13.53
CA PRO A 354 -1.32 -3.14 -14.12
C PRO A 354 -1.87 -4.46 -14.70
N ALA A 355 -1.03 -5.25 -15.34
CA ALA A 355 -1.45 -6.53 -15.92
C ALA A 355 -1.87 -7.55 -14.85
N LEU A 356 -1.12 -7.67 -13.74
CA LEU A 356 -1.47 -8.58 -12.66
C LEU A 356 -2.69 -8.08 -11.88
N VAL A 357 -2.78 -6.77 -11.64
CA VAL A 357 -3.96 -6.16 -11.02
C VAL A 357 -5.21 -6.46 -11.82
N ALA A 358 -5.17 -6.25 -13.15
CA ALA A 358 -6.30 -6.53 -14.02
C ALA A 358 -6.69 -8.02 -14.00
N ALA A 359 -5.72 -8.95 -14.05
CA ALA A 359 -5.97 -10.38 -13.97
C ALA A 359 -6.55 -10.79 -12.61
N ALA A 360 -6.04 -10.23 -11.51
CA ALA A 360 -6.52 -10.50 -10.16
C ALA A 360 -7.95 -10.00 -9.92
N LEU A 361 -8.30 -8.82 -10.47
CA LEU A 361 -9.65 -8.28 -10.38
C LEU A 361 -10.66 -9.06 -11.25
N ALA A 362 -10.21 -9.71 -12.32
CA ALA A 362 -11.02 -10.60 -13.13
C ALA A 362 -11.22 -11.99 -12.49
N THR A 363 -10.41 -12.35 -11.49
CA THR A 363 -10.50 -13.63 -10.79
C THR A 363 -11.65 -13.61 -9.78
N PRO A 364 -12.53 -14.62 -9.74
CA PRO A 364 -13.60 -14.70 -8.75
C PRO A 364 -13.06 -14.64 -7.32
N LEU A 365 -13.68 -13.83 -6.46
CA LEU A 365 -13.26 -13.69 -5.04
C LEU A 365 -13.27 -15.02 -4.30
N THR A 366 -14.18 -15.94 -4.68
CA THR A 366 -14.27 -17.30 -4.12
C THR A 366 -13.03 -18.15 -4.36
N ASP A 367 -12.23 -17.83 -5.39
CA ASP A 367 -11.02 -18.59 -5.74
C ASP A 367 -9.79 -18.11 -4.94
N ARG A 368 -9.94 -17.04 -4.17
CA ARG A 368 -8.92 -16.58 -3.21
C ARG A 368 -8.87 -17.44 -1.93
N TYR A 369 -9.86 -18.35 -1.72
CA TYR A 369 -9.90 -19.27 -0.60
C TYR A 369 -9.91 -20.74 -1.07
N ASP A 370 -8.95 -21.53 -0.57
CA ASP A 370 -8.91 -22.97 -0.84
C ASP A 370 -8.97 -23.79 0.47
N PRO A 371 -10.10 -24.48 0.76
CA PRO A 371 -10.27 -25.25 1.97
C PRO A 371 -9.32 -26.47 2.08
N ARG A 372 -8.67 -26.87 0.98
CA ARG A 372 -7.76 -28.03 0.95
C ARG A 372 -6.38 -27.73 1.53
N LEU A 373 -5.99 -26.44 1.58
CA LEU A 373 -4.71 -26.05 2.13
C LEU A 373 -4.63 -26.32 3.64
N PRO A 374 -3.45 -26.70 4.17
CA PRO A 374 -3.32 -27.25 5.52
C PRO A 374 -3.65 -26.26 6.63
N THR A 375 -3.19 -25.00 6.54
CA THR A 375 -3.34 -24.01 7.61
C THR A 375 -4.35 -22.91 7.24
N ALA A 376 -4.94 -22.26 8.24
CA ALA A 376 -5.84 -21.12 8.03
C ALA A 376 -5.14 -20.00 7.25
N TYR A 377 -3.88 -19.73 7.58
CA TYR A 377 -3.06 -18.73 6.89
C TYR A 377 -2.95 -19.03 5.39
N GLN A 378 -2.57 -20.25 5.05
CA GLN A 378 -2.42 -20.66 3.65
C GLN A 378 -3.77 -20.67 2.92
N ARG A 379 -4.87 -21.11 3.59
CA ARG A 379 -6.23 -21.09 3.01
C ARG A 379 -6.68 -19.67 2.67
N CYS A 380 -6.39 -18.72 3.55
CA CYS A 380 -6.71 -17.29 3.34
C CYS A 380 -5.75 -16.58 2.38
N LYS A 381 -4.64 -17.21 2.01
CA LYS A 381 -3.66 -16.74 1.02
C LYS A 381 -3.59 -17.69 -0.19
N ALA A 382 -4.68 -18.40 -0.48
CA ALA A 382 -4.69 -19.43 -1.52
C ALA A 382 -4.28 -18.91 -2.90
N ALA A 383 -4.64 -17.68 -3.26
CA ALA A 383 -4.23 -17.05 -4.51
C ALA A 383 -2.71 -16.87 -4.57
N VAL A 384 -2.06 -16.42 -3.49
CA VAL A 384 -0.59 -16.29 -3.41
C VAL A 384 0.08 -17.65 -3.41
N VAL A 385 -0.46 -18.64 -2.64
CA VAL A 385 0.03 -20.02 -2.64
C VAL A 385 -0.05 -20.62 -4.05
N GLY A 386 -1.05 -20.24 -4.85
CA GLY A 386 -1.21 -20.64 -6.25
C GLY A 386 -0.09 -20.13 -7.17
N LEU A 387 0.57 -19.02 -6.83
CA LEU A 387 1.72 -18.48 -7.58
C LEU A 387 2.99 -19.31 -7.35
N LEU A 388 3.10 -19.96 -6.19
CA LEU A 388 4.30 -20.68 -5.79
C LEU A 388 4.45 -22.02 -6.55
N PRO A 389 5.67 -22.44 -6.86
CA PRO A 389 5.91 -23.75 -7.43
C PRO A 389 5.44 -24.87 -6.47
N PRO A 390 4.90 -26.00 -6.99
CA PRO A 390 4.39 -27.08 -6.14
C PRO A 390 5.40 -27.60 -5.11
N ALA A 391 6.69 -27.67 -5.46
CA ALA A 391 7.75 -28.10 -4.57
C ALA A 391 7.92 -27.20 -3.32
N ALA A 392 7.63 -25.92 -3.43
CA ALA A 392 7.74 -25.00 -2.31
C ALA A 392 6.63 -25.21 -1.24
N ARG A 393 5.52 -25.84 -1.60
CA ARG A 393 4.34 -25.97 -0.72
C ARG A 393 4.62 -26.75 0.55
N ALA A 394 5.60 -27.66 0.53
CA ALA A 394 5.98 -28.50 1.67
C ALA A 394 6.64 -27.71 2.82
N VAL A 395 7.27 -26.57 2.49
CA VAL A 395 8.08 -25.79 3.44
C VAL A 395 7.47 -24.41 3.75
N LEU A 396 6.23 -24.17 3.30
CA LEU A 396 5.59 -22.88 3.53
C LEU A 396 5.35 -22.60 5.02
N PRO A 397 5.51 -21.33 5.45
CA PRO A 397 5.25 -20.95 6.82
C PRO A 397 3.81 -21.27 7.21
N PRO A 398 3.58 -21.87 8.40
CA PRO A 398 2.25 -22.31 8.83
C PRO A 398 1.35 -21.13 9.28
N ARG A 399 1.95 -19.98 9.56
CA ARG A 399 1.26 -18.77 10.07
C ARG A 399 1.85 -17.50 9.49
N LYS A 400 1.08 -16.41 9.55
CA LYS A 400 1.58 -15.06 9.29
C LYS A 400 2.48 -14.61 10.45
N GLN A 401 3.59 -13.97 10.13
CA GLN A 401 4.41 -13.27 11.11
C GLN A 401 3.83 -11.87 11.34
N TYR A 402 3.77 -11.45 12.59
CA TYR A 402 3.33 -10.14 13.02
C TYR A 402 4.46 -9.50 13.82
N TYR A 403 4.76 -8.25 13.57
CA TYR A 403 5.89 -7.52 14.13
C TYR A 403 5.43 -6.28 14.93
N ARG A 404 4.24 -6.33 15.55
CA ARG A 404 3.65 -5.16 16.23
C ARG A 404 4.57 -4.63 17.33
N HIS A 405 5.15 -5.51 18.16
CA HIS A 405 6.04 -5.10 19.22
C HIS A 405 7.32 -4.47 18.67
N ALA A 406 7.94 -5.08 17.65
CA ALA A 406 9.14 -4.54 17.02
C ALA A 406 8.87 -3.18 16.34
N LEU A 407 7.74 -3.04 15.63
CA LEU A 407 7.37 -1.78 14.99
C LEU A 407 7.06 -0.68 16.01
N THR A 408 6.38 -1.01 17.12
CA THR A 408 6.13 -0.05 18.21
C THR A 408 7.44 0.39 18.83
N ALA A 409 8.38 -0.54 19.05
CA ALA A 409 9.70 -0.22 19.57
C ALA A 409 10.52 0.68 18.62
N ALA A 410 10.44 0.42 17.30
CA ALA A 410 11.16 1.20 16.29
C ALA A 410 10.73 2.67 16.23
N VAL A 411 9.48 2.97 16.55
CA VAL A 411 8.97 4.36 16.60
C VAL A 411 8.85 4.90 18.03
N SER A 412 9.39 4.18 19.04
CA SER A 412 9.40 4.64 20.42
C SER A 412 10.38 5.80 20.61
N GLY A 413 10.16 6.63 21.64
CA GLY A 413 11.00 7.77 21.97
C GLY A 413 10.30 9.13 21.80
N PRO A 414 10.97 10.23 22.12
CA PRO A 414 10.40 11.56 21.98
C PRO A 414 10.16 11.89 20.49
N VAL A 415 8.97 12.39 20.17
CA VAL A 415 8.63 12.84 18.84
C VAL A 415 8.91 14.33 18.73
N GLN A 416 9.78 14.70 17.79
CA GLN A 416 10.05 16.10 17.47
C GLN A 416 9.51 16.41 16.08
N ALA A 417 8.76 17.50 15.95
CA ALA A 417 8.14 17.90 14.70
C ALA A 417 8.23 19.44 14.50
N PRO A 418 9.46 20.01 14.49
CA PRO A 418 9.65 21.47 14.42
C PRO A 418 9.07 22.10 13.16
N PHE A 419 9.15 21.45 12.00
CA PHE A 419 8.59 21.99 10.75
C PHE A 419 7.06 21.93 10.75
N ALA A 420 6.47 20.84 11.21
CA ALA A 420 5.01 20.70 11.28
C ALA A 420 4.40 21.65 12.32
N VAL A 421 5.09 21.88 13.45
CA VAL A 421 4.68 22.86 14.48
C VAL A 421 4.84 24.29 13.94
N ALA A 422 5.97 24.62 13.29
CA ALA A 422 6.19 25.93 12.70
C ALA A 422 5.20 26.26 11.57
N ALA A 423 4.77 25.26 10.82
CA ALA A 423 3.70 25.39 9.83
C ALA A 423 2.30 25.57 10.46
N GLY A 424 2.17 25.43 11.77
CA GLY A 424 0.89 25.45 12.48
C GLY A 424 -0.01 24.25 12.16
N LEU A 425 0.58 23.13 11.70
CA LEU A 425 -0.15 21.89 11.42
C LEU A 425 -0.38 21.07 12.69
N LEU A 426 0.63 20.98 13.55
CA LEU A 426 0.59 20.19 14.77
C LEU A 426 0.66 21.07 16.03
N ASP A 427 -0.04 20.62 17.07
CA ASP A 427 -0.06 21.25 18.39
C ASP A 427 1.12 20.74 19.23
N PRO A 428 2.08 21.59 19.63
CA PRO A 428 3.24 21.20 20.41
C PRO A 428 2.87 20.64 21.80
N ALA A 429 1.77 21.10 22.40
CA ALA A 429 1.33 20.59 23.70
C ALA A 429 0.81 19.15 23.58
N ALA A 430 0.08 18.84 22.52
CA ALA A 430 -0.43 17.50 22.27
C ALA A 430 0.70 16.53 21.87
N LEU A 431 1.75 17.00 21.18
CA LEU A 431 2.92 16.18 20.83
C LEU A 431 3.74 15.74 22.06
N ALA A 432 3.70 16.50 23.14
CA ALA A 432 4.37 16.15 24.40
C ALA A 432 3.65 15.03 25.18
N GLY A 433 2.41 14.70 24.78
CA GLY A 433 1.60 13.66 25.40
C GLY A 433 1.92 12.26 24.90
N GLU A 434 1.16 11.28 25.37
CA GLU A 434 1.23 9.90 24.89
C GLU A 434 0.56 9.81 23.52
N LEU A 435 1.30 9.30 22.53
CA LEU A 435 0.83 9.09 21.16
C LEU A 435 0.78 7.61 20.85
N ASP A 436 -0.30 7.17 20.20
CA ASP A 436 -0.33 5.83 19.64
C ASP A 436 0.67 5.66 18.49
N THR A 437 1.01 4.40 18.17
CA THR A 437 2.02 4.05 17.17
C THR A 437 1.71 4.63 15.79
N ALA A 438 0.45 4.59 15.33
CA ALA A 438 0.07 5.08 14.01
C ALA A 438 0.20 6.60 13.92
N VAL A 439 -0.22 7.32 14.96
CA VAL A 439 -0.05 8.78 15.03
C VAL A 439 1.43 9.15 15.01
N ARG A 440 2.27 8.45 15.79
CA ARG A 440 3.72 8.67 15.80
C ARG A 440 4.34 8.51 14.42
N MET A 441 4.02 7.42 13.73
CA MET A 441 4.50 7.15 12.38
C MET A 441 4.11 8.27 11.42
N ASN A 442 2.85 8.72 11.47
CA ASN A 442 2.39 9.78 10.60
C ASN A 442 3.04 11.14 10.94
N VAL A 443 3.28 11.45 12.23
CA VAL A 443 4.01 12.67 12.62
C VAL A 443 5.43 12.64 12.04
N LEU A 444 6.17 11.55 12.22
CA LEU A 444 7.55 11.43 11.73
C LEU A 444 7.60 11.52 10.19
N ALA A 445 6.68 10.87 9.50
CA ALA A 445 6.59 10.91 8.05
C ALA A 445 6.28 12.31 7.52
N VAL A 446 5.33 13.01 8.14
CA VAL A 446 4.94 14.38 7.76
C VAL A 446 6.07 15.35 8.05
N GLU A 447 6.75 15.23 9.18
CA GLU A 447 7.87 16.08 9.57
C GLU A 447 9.03 15.97 8.57
N SER A 448 9.47 14.73 8.28
CA SER A 448 10.53 14.48 7.30
C SER A 448 10.14 14.99 5.92
N TRP A 449 8.88 14.80 5.52
CA TRP A 449 8.41 15.27 4.23
C TRP A 449 8.36 16.80 4.12
N LEU A 450 7.90 17.50 5.17
CA LEU A 450 7.88 18.99 5.20
C LEU A 450 9.29 19.56 5.14
N ALA A 451 10.25 18.95 5.85
CA ALA A 451 11.66 19.33 5.77
C ALA A 451 12.18 19.28 4.32
N GLY A 452 11.94 18.15 3.63
CA GLY A 452 12.32 17.98 2.24
C GLY A 452 11.56 18.90 1.27
N ALA A 453 10.27 19.16 1.50
CA ALA A 453 9.49 20.10 0.69
C ALA A 453 10.04 21.51 0.78
N LEU A 454 10.45 21.95 1.98
CA LEU A 454 11.08 23.25 2.19
C LEU A 454 12.43 23.34 1.46
N GLN A 455 13.25 22.30 1.55
CA GLN A 455 14.54 22.21 0.83
C GLN A 455 14.35 22.24 -0.69
N ALA A 456 13.28 21.60 -1.20
CA ALA A 456 12.92 21.63 -2.61
C ALA A 456 12.34 22.98 -3.08
N GLY A 457 12.12 23.93 -2.17
CA GLY A 457 11.63 25.27 -2.50
C GLY A 457 10.11 25.42 -2.48
N ALA A 458 9.36 24.49 -1.88
CA ALA A 458 7.92 24.63 -1.69
C ALA A 458 7.56 25.79 -0.76
N GLU A 459 6.38 26.36 -0.96
CA GLU A 459 5.77 27.30 -0.02
C GLU A 459 5.02 26.52 1.05
N ILE A 460 5.42 26.68 2.31
CA ILE A 460 4.73 26.10 3.47
C ILE A 460 4.06 27.25 4.22
N PRO A 461 2.72 27.27 4.35
CA PRO A 461 2.02 28.28 5.11
C PRO A 461 2.58 28.39 6.56
N GLY A 462 2.71 29.59 7.08
CA GLY A 462 3.22 29.85 8.44
C GLY A 462 4.75 29.87 8.60
N THR A 463 5.54 29.41 7.62
CA THR A 463 7.01 29.39 7.73
C THR A 463 7.71 30.61 7.09
N GLU A 464 6.97 31.56 6.58
CA GLU A 464 7.53 32.78 5.91
C GLU A 464 8.43 33.60 6.82
N ALA A 465 8.12 33.63 8.12
CA ALA A 465 8.93 34.37 9.11
C ALA A 465 10.34 33.78 9.31
N GLN A 466 10.55 32.50 9.04
CA GLN A 466 11.84 31.82 9.19
C GLN A 466 12.78 32.04 7.98
N ARG A 467 12.24 32.38 6.79
CA ARG A 467 13.05 32.68 5.58
C ARG A 467 13.73 34.02 5.65
N SER A 468 13.16 34.97 6.37
CA SER A 468 13.75 36.34 6.50
C SER A 468 14.86 36.46 7.56
N SER A 469 15.10 35.37 8.34
CA SER A 469 16.10 35.34 9.42
C SER A 469 17.37 34.53 9.06
N ARG A 470 17.46 34.01 7.85
CA ARG A 470 18.65 33.36 7.28
C ARG A 470 19.17 34.18 6.11
#